data_a787b9a79f97e774938f8799ffb74908
#
_entry.id   a787b9a79f97e774938f8799ffb74908
#
_cell.length_a   1.000
_cell.length_b   1.000
_cell.length_c   1.000
_cell.angle_alpha   90.00
_cell.angle_beta   90.00
_cell.angle_gamma   90.00
#
_symmetry.space_group_name_H-M   'P 1'
#
loop_
_entity.id
_entity.type
_entity.pdbx_description
1 polymer ?
#
loop_
_entity_poly.entity_id
_entity_poly.type
_entity_poly.pdbx_seq_one_letter_code
_entity_poly.pdbx_strand_id
1 'polypeptide(L)' 'KNYTVTSGDTLWDIAEANMDYEYYDDVNDYIAEIKRMNNLYSDKIYTGQNLLITYYCHNCNT' A
#
# COMPACT_ATOMS: atom_id res chain seq x y z
N LYS A 1 2.73 4.55 7.49
CA LYS A 1 1.33 4.96 7.45
C LYS A 1 0.43 3.73 7.53
N ASN A 2 -0.57 3.82 8.37
CA ASN A 2 -1.58 2.75 8.50
C ASN A 2 -2.76 3.03 7.59
N TYR A 3 -3.21 2.00 6.92
CA TYR A 3 -4.41 2.07 6.09
C TYR A 3 -5.39 1.00 6.54
N THR A 4 -6.63 1.39 6.79
CA THR A 4 -7.68 0.43 7.16
C THR A 4 -8.44 0.02 5.90
N VAL A 5 -8.46 -1.29 5.64
CA VAL A 5 -9.15 -1.83 4.46
C VAL A 5 -10.66 -1.66 4.61
N THR A 6 -11.29 -1.13 3.59
CA THR A 6 -12.74 -0.97 3.56
C THR A 6 -13.35 -1.96 2.57
N SER A 7 -14.67 -2.09 2.65
CA SER A 7 -15.41 -3.05 1.80
C SER A 7 -15.17 -2.75 0.33
N GLY A 8 -14.81 -3.78 -0.42
CA GLY A 8 -14.55 -3.65 -1.85
C GLY A 8 -13.14 -3.25 -2.22
N ASP A 9 -12.29 -2.95 -1.25
CA ASP A 9 -10.90 -2.62 -1.53
C ASP A 9 -10.14 -3.84 -2.00
N THR A 10 -9.27 -3.63 -3.00
CA THR A 10 -8.28 -4.61 -3.41
C THR A 10 -6.89 -4.03 -3.13
N LEU A 11 -5.92 -4.91 -3.05
CA LEU A 11 -4.54 -4.46 -2.84
C LEU A 11 -4.08 -3.57 -3.99
N TRP A 12 -4.51 -3.86 -5.21
CA TRP A 12 -4.21 -3.03 -6.38
C TRP A 12 -4.78 -1.63 -6.22
N ASP A 13 -6.05 -1.53 -5.82
CA ASP A 13 -6.70 -0.23 -5.64
C ASP A 13 -5.99 0.62 -4.58
N ILE A 14 -5.64 -0.02 -3.47
CA ILE A 14 -4.93 0.67 -2.39
C ILE A 14 -3.57 1.16 -2.90
N ALA A 15 -2.88 0.32 -3.63
CA ALA A 15 -1.57 0.65 -4.15
C ALA A 15 -1.64 1.82 -5.13
N GLU A 16 -2.59 1.79 -6.07
CA GLU A 16 -2.72 2.87 -7.04
C GLU A 16 -3.03 4.20 -6.37
N ALA A 17 -3.84 4.18 -5.32
CA ALA A 17 -4.24 5.40 -4.63
C ALA A 17 -3.12 6.01 -3.80
N ASN A 18 -2.16 5.20 -3.38
CA ASN A 18 -1.13 5.64 -2.43
C ASN A 18 0.29 5.64 -2.98
N MET A 19 0.51 5.04 -4.14
CA MET A 19 1.85 4.92 -4.70
C MET A 19 2.39 6.28 -5.13
N ASP A 20 3.67 6.50 -4.84
CA ASP A 20 4.37 7.67 -5.34
C ASP A 20 5.10 7.26 -6.62
N TYR A 21 4.64 7.78 -7.73
CA TYR A 21 5.16 7.42 -9.05
C TYR A 21 6.59 7.91 -9.28
N GLU A 22 7.11 8.76 -8.42
CA GLU A 22 8.50 9.17 -8.48
C GLU A 22 9.45 8.13 -7.90
N TYR A 23 8.94 7.28 -6.99
CA TYR A 23 9.74 6.26 -6.31
C TYR A 23 9.54 4.85 -6.86
N TYR A 24 8.44 4.62 -7.55
CA TYR A 24 8.11 3.29 -8.07
C TYR A 24 7.76 3.41 -9.55
N ASP A 25 8.33 2.53 -10.35
CA ASP A 25 8.06 2.49 -11.79
C ASP A 25 6.76 1.75 -12.09
N ASP A 26 6.34 0.87 -11.19
CA ASP A 26 5.24 -0.05 -11.44
C ASP A 26 4.47 -0.29 -10.15
N VAL A 27 3.15 -0.34 -10.28
CA VAL A 27 2.26 -0.64 -9.15
C VAL A 27 2.61 -1.99 -8.52
N ASN A 28 3.04 -2.95 -9.33
CA ASN A 28 3.42 -4.27 -8.83
C ASN A 28 4.60 -4.20 -7.87
N ASP A 29 5.54 -3.28 -8.11
CA ASP A 29 6.68 -3.09 -7.21
C ASP A 29 6.21 -2.57 -5.86
N TYR A 30 5.27 -1.65 -5.87
CA TYR A 30 4.71 -1.09 -4.65
C TYR A 30 3.90 -2.15 -3.88
N ILE A 31 3.13 -2.95 -4.59
CA ILE A 31 2.36 -4.03 -3.98
C ILE A 31 3.30 -5.04 -3.31
N ALA A 32 4.39 -5.39 -3.98
CA ALA A 32 5.39 -6.31 -3.41
C ALA A 32 5.94 -5.73 -2.09
N GLU A 33 6.19 -4.44 -2.05
CA GLU A 33 6.66 -3.77 -0.84
C GLU A 33 5.62 -3.86 0.27
N ILE A 34 4.36 -3.58 -0.04
CA ILE A 34 3.27 -3.67 0.94
C ILE A 34 3.16 -5.08 1.48
N LYS A 35 3.22 -6.07 0.62
CA LYS A 35 3.13 -7.48 1.02
C LYS A 35 4.28 -7.85 1.94
N ARG A 36 5.48 -7.41 1.61
CA ARG A 36 6.65 -7.69 2.43
C ARG A 36 6.53 -7.05 3.81
N MET A 37 6.09 -5.80 3.86
CA MET A 37 5.95 -5.07 5.11
C MET A 37 4.92 -5.68 6.04
N ASN A 38 3.91 -6.32 5.47
CA ASN A 38 2.79 -6.86 6.25
C ASN A 38 2.82 -8.39 6.36
N ASN A 39 3.87 -9.03 5.88
CA ASN A 39 4.01 -10.49 5.88
C ASN A 39 2.86 -11.18 5.15
N LEU A 40 2.43 -10.60 4.05
CA LEU A 40 1.37 -11.17 3.24
C LEU A 40 1.94 -12.14 2.21
N TYR A 41 1.32 -13.30 2.09
CA TYR A 41 1.75 -14.32 1.13
C TYR A 41 0.91 -14.30 -0.14
N SER A 42 -0.17 -13.52 -0.17
CA SER A 42 -1.04 -13.40 -1.34
C SER A 42 -1.61 -11.99 -1.37
N ASP A 43 -2.38 -11.70 -2.42
CA ASP A 43 -3.02 -10.38 -2.57
C ASP A 43 -4.31 -10.26 -1.76
N LYS A 44 -4.65 -11.30 -1.01
CA LYS A 44 -5.91 -11.34 -0.28
C LYS A 44 -5.87 -10.44 0.95
N ILE A 45 -6.84 -9.55 1.06
CA ILE A 45 -7.00 -8.66 2.20
C ILE A 45 -8.45 -8.68 2.65
N TYR A 46 -8.69 -8.21 3.87
CA TYR A 46 -10.02 -8.29 4.49
C TYR A 46 -10.46 -6.94 5.01
N THR A 47 -11.75 -6.67 4.92
CA THR A 47 -12.34 -5.45 5.46
C THR A 47 -11.99 -5.31 6.94
N GLY A 48 -11.55 -4.12 7.33
CA GLY A 48 -11.16 -3.84 8.71
C GLY A 48 -9.71 -4.16 9.03
N GLN A 49 -9.01 -4.81 8.10
CA GLN A 49 -7.60 -5.11 8.28
C GLN A 49 -6.77 -3.84 8.24
N ASN A 50 -5.78 -3.74 9.14
CA ASN A 50 -4.83 -2.63 9.11
C ASN A 50 -3.61 -3.04 8.29
N LEU A 51 -3.28 -2.23 7.30
CA LEU A 51 -2.10 -2.43 6.47
C LEU A 51 -1.10 -1.31 6.72
N LEU A 52 0.16 -1.68 6.85
CA LEU A 52 1.25 -0.71 6.82
C LEU A 52 1.61 -0.48 5.37
N ILE A 53 1.60 0.77 4.94
CA ILE A 53 2.00 1.12 3.58
C ILE A 53 3.11 2.15 3.63
N THR A 54 4.00 2.11 2.64
CA THR A 54 5.06 3.10 2.55
C THR A 54 4.44 4.44 2.16
N TYR A 55 5.02 5.50 2.70
CA TYR A 55 4.54 6.83 2.44
C TYR A 55 5.74 7.73 2.22
N TYR A 56 5.85 8.28 1.02
CA TYR A 56 6.90 9.21 0.68
C TYR A 56 6.29 10.59 0.59
N CYS A 57 6.87 11.51 1.31
CA CYS A 57 6.31 12.85 1.41
C CYS A 57 7.30 13.85 0.81
N HIS A 58 6.83 14.57 -0.21
CA HIS A 58 7.61 15.65 -0.79
C HIS A 58 7.32 16.92 0.02
N ASN A 59 8.36 17.62 0.41
CA ASN A 59 8.24 18.87 1.17
C ASN A 59 7.59 18.68 2.54
N CYS A 60 7.75 17.52 3.12
CA CYS A 60 7.29 17.29 4.49
C CYS A 60 8.33 17.80 5.48
N ASN A 61 7.86 18.52 6.48
CA ASN A 61 8.71 18.97 7.59
C ASN A 61 8.44 18.07 8.78
N THR A 62 9.20 17.02 8.90
CA THR A 62 9.09 16.12 10.04
C THR A 62 10.39 16.04 10.79
#